data_db6d88e0af708183bea5c200ba9bd36f
#
_entry.id   db6d88e0af708183bea5c200ba9bd36f
#
_cell.length_a   1.000
_cell.length_b   1.000
_cell.length_c   1.000
_cell.angle_alpha   90.00
_cell.angle_beta   90.00
_cell.angle_gamma   90.00
#
_symmetry.space_group_name_H-M   'P 1'
#
loop_
_entity.id
_entity.type
_entity.pdbx_description
1 polymer ?
#
loop_
_entity_poly.entity_id
_entity_poly.type
_entity_poly.pdbx_seq_one_letter_code
_entity_poly.pdbx_strand_id
1 'polypeptide(L)'
;NDPKVTLVYAEVNPLDTIVGQTGSHFKEKVEELSGGSVVVDVQASGVLGSENDVLDAILGGSTSIDISRISAFALTSYGCNKSKLLSIPFTFNNRAHFWNFANSDLAPEFLNEPQELGLPVRGLFYGEEGFRHFFTVKPVAAIGDLKGMKLRVSNDPVMNGMVEGLGANPTVVAFGELYSALQTGVVDGAEQPIANYKSNAFPEVANNLILDGHTLGAVQAVITDNAWGKLTANQQAAVMAAAADTQKFNADLSETAENKVLDELRSSGCNVVDVDDKTPWQEACAKVIKDNTSDQAELYQKLLDMKA
;
A
#
# COMPACT_ATOMS: atom_id res chain seq x y z
N ASN A 1 -5.13 32.82 16.79
CA ASN A 1 -5.80 31.51 16.93
C ASN A 1 -6.25 31.05 15.54
N ASP A 2 -5.70 29.94 15.09
CA ASP A 2 -6.09 29.35 13.81
C ASP A 2 -7.53 28.82 13.89
N PRO A 3 -8.30 28.87 12.77
CA PRO A 3 -9.65 28.31 12.74
C PRO A 3 -9.63 26.81 12.93
N LYS A 4 -10.70 26.26 13.50
CA LYS A 4 -10.85 24.82 13.66
C LYS A 4 -11.13 24.15 12.30
N VAL A 5 -10.39 23.10 11.99
CA VAL A 5 -10.54 22.31 10.77
C VAL A 5 -10.54 20.83 11.13
N THR A 6 -11.48 20.08 10.55
CA THR A 6 -11.48 18.61 10.63
C THR A 6 -11.11 18.05 9.26
N LEU A 7 -10.13 17.14 9.23
CA LEU A 7 -9.69 16.42 8.04
C LEU A 7 -10.16 14.97 8.12
N VAL A 8 -11.01 14.56 7.19
CA VAL A 8 -11.48 13.17 7.08
C VAL A 8 -10.42 12.35 6.36
N TYR A 9 -9.96 11.29 7.02
CA TYR A 9 -8.89 10.41 6.58
C TYR A 9 -9.44 9.02 6.28
N ALA A 10 -9.35 8.57 5.02
CA ALA A 10 -9.85 7.28 4.57
C ALA A 10 -8.76 6.20 4.66
N GLU A 11 -9.10 5.04 5.25
CA GLU A 11 -8.27 3.86 5.36
C GLU A 11 -9.10 2.60 5.10
N VAL A 12 -8.66 1.74 4.17
CA VAL A 12 -9.40 0.50 3.86
C VAL A 12 -9.12 -0.63 4.86
N ASN A 13 -8.03 -0.56 5.61
CA ASN A 13 -7.66 -1.57 6.59
C ASN A 13 -8.15 -1.22 8.01
N PRO A 14 -8.27 -2.23 8.90
CA PRO A 14 -8.53 -2.00 10.32
C PRO A 14 -7.41 -1.22 11.02
N LEU A 15 -7.73 -0.60 12.15
CA LEU A 15 -6.79 0.25 12.90
C LEU A 15 -5.61 -0.51 13.51
N ASP A 16 -5.72 -1.81 13.72
CA ASP A 16 -4.65 -2.65 14.29
C ASP A 16 -3.58 -3.07 13.28
N THR A 17 -3.80 -2.82 12.00
CA THR A 17 -2.79 -3.03 10.96
C THR A 17 -1.67 -2.01 11.05
N ILE A 18 -0.55 -2.27 10.37
CA ILE A 18 0.57 -1.31 10.30
C ILE A 18 0.08 0.05 9.75
N VAL A 19 -0.67 0.04 8.66
CA VAL A 19 -1.22 1.28 8.07
C VAL A 19 -2.29 1.92 8.93
N GLY A 20 -3.10 1.14 9.63
CA GLY A 20 -4.09 1.65 10.57
C GLY A 20 -3.44 2.38 11.76
N GLN A 21 -2.41 1.78 12.34
CA GLN A 21 -1.62 2.40 13.41
C GLN A 21 -0.88 3.66 12.92
N THR A 22 -0.40 3.64 11.68
CA THR A 22 0.23 4.79 11.03
C THR A 22 -0.75 5.96 10.92
N GLY A 23 -1.99 5.71 10.49
CA GLY A 23 -3.04 6.73 10.42
C GLY A 23 -3.41 7.30 11.79
N SER A 24 -3.50 6.45 12.81
CA SER A 24 -3.74 6.87 14.20
C SER A 24 -2.62 7.76 14.73
N HIS A 25 -1.38 7.43 14.42
CA HIS A 25 -0.21 8.24 14.82
C HIS A 25 -0.23 9.61 14.11
N PHE A 26 -0.53 9.62 12.81
CA PHE A 26 -0.67 10.86 12.06
C PHE A 26 -1.74 11.79 12.67
N LYS A 27 -2.90 11.24 13.02
CA LYS A 27 -3.96 11.95 13.73
C LYS A 27 -3.44 12.61 15.00
N GLU A 28 -2.81 11.83 15.87
CA GLU A 28 -2.30 12.31 17.16
C GLU A 28 -1.28 13.45 16.96
N LYS A 29 -0.37 13.30 16.01
CA LYS A 29 0.68 14.30 15.74
C LYS A 29 0.13 15.57 15.12
N VAL A 30 -0.80 15.49 14.19
CA VAL A 30 -1.46 16.67 13.64
C VAL A 30 -2.19 17.44 14.73
N GLU A 31 -2.95 16.77 15.58
CA GLU A 31 -3.69 17.39 16.68
C GLU A 31 -2.74 18.03 17.70
N GLU A 32 -1.65 17.34 18.06
CA GLU A 32 -0.60 17.86 18.96
C GLU A 32 0.07 19.11 18.38
N LEU A 33 0.61 19.02 17.17
CA LEU A 33 1.42 20.09 16.56
C LEU A 33 0.59 21.29 16.12
N SER A 34 -0.70 21.12 15.86
CA SER A 34 -1.62 22.22 15.54
C SER A 34 -2.25 22.85 16.80
N GLY A 35 -1.90 22.37 18.00
CA GLY A 35 -2.54 22.82 19.23
C GLY A 35 -4.05 22.51 19.27
N GLY A 36 -4.49 21.46 18.58
CA GLY A 36 -5.88 21.06 18.48
C GLY A 36 -6.72 21.86 17.49
N SER A 37 -6.10 22.76 16.72
CA SER A 37 -6.85 23.51 15.68
C SER A 37 -7.19 22.65 14.46
N VAL A 38 -6.38 21.63 14.17
CA VAL A 38 -6.66 20.61 13.16
C VAL A 38 -6.94 19.28 13.85
N VAL A 39 -8.09 18.71 13.54
CA VAL A 39 -8.50 17.38 14.00
C VAL A 39 -8.52 16.46 12.80
N VAL A 40 -7.99 15.24 12.94
CA VAL A 40 -8.04 14.21 11.91
C VAL A 40 -9.05 13.15 12.33
N ASP A 41 -10.06 12.93 11.49
CA ASP A 41 -11.07 11.89 11.67
C ASP A 41 -10.71 10.69 10.81
N VAL A 42 -10.12 9.66 11.44
CA VAL A 42 -9.71 8.43 10.75
C VAL A 42 -10.90 7.49 10.61
N GLN A 43 -11.32 7.29 9.36
CA GLN A 43 -12.38 6.36 8.97
C GLN A 43 -11.75 5.09 8.40
N ALA A 44 -11.59 4.08 9.26
CA ALA A 44 -10.91 2.84 8.94
C ALA A 44 -11.86 1.76 8.40
N SER A 45 -11.30 0.59 8.08
CA SER A 45 -12.03 -0.61 7.67
C SER A 45 -12.90 -0.46 6.41
N GLY A 46 -12.51 0.45 5.53
CA GLY A 46 -13.17 0.62 4.24
C GLY A 46 -14.57 1.23 4.29
N VAL A 47 -14.95 1.86 5.40
CA VAL A 47 -16.30 2.45 5.54
C VAL A 47 -16.61 3.57 4.53
N LEU A 48 -15.56 4.19 3.98
CA LEU A 48 -15.69 5.23 2.94
C LEU A 48 -15.54 4.68 1.51
N GLY A 49 -15.38 3.38 1.35
CA GLY A 49 -15.20 2.72 0.06
C GLY A 49 -13.79 2.18 -0.16
N SER A 50 -13.57 1.56 -1.33
CA SER A 50 -12.26 1.10 -1.75
C SER A 50 -11.29 2.26 -2.03
N GLU A 51 -9.99 1.96 -2.21
CA GLU A 51 -9.02 2.97 -2.62
C GLU A 51 -9.46 3.68 -3.90
N ASN A 52 -9.92 2.94 -4.90
CA ASN A 52 -10.40 3.52 -6.17
C ASN A 52 -11.69 4.33 -6.01
N ASP A 53 -12.64 3.86 -5.19
CA ASP A 53 -13.87 4.64 -4.92
C ASP A 53 -13.54 6.01 -4.33
N VAL A 54 -12.62 6.04 -3.36
CA VAL A 54 -12.19 7.28 -2.71
C VAL A 54 -11.42 8.18 -3.69
N LEU A 55 -10.47 7.61 -4.44
CA LEU A 55 -9.70 8.36 -5.43
C LEU A 55 -10.59 8.93 -6.53
N ASP A 56 -11.53 8.14 -7.05
CA ASP A 56 -12.50 8.61 -8.06
C ASP A 56 -13.31 9.79 -7.52
N ALA A 57 -13.76 9.71 -6.27
CA ALA A 57 -14.52 10.77 -5.64
C ALA A 57 -13.71 12.06 -5.47
N ILE A 58 -12.52 11.97 -4.86
CA ILE A 58 -11.69 13.17 -4.58
C ILE A 58 -11.10 13.77 -5.85
N LEU A 59 -10.70 12.96 -6.84
CA LEU A 59 -10.20 13.45 -8.12
C LEU A 59 -11.34 14.01 -8.98
N GLY A 60 -12.58 13.56 -8.76
CA GLY A 60 -13.79 14.09 -9.36
C GLY A 60 -14.33 15.37 -8.70
N GLY A 61 -13.66 15.87 -7.65
CA GLY A 61 -14.01 17.13 -7.00
C GLY A 61 -14.85 17.02 -5.73
N SER A 62 -15.08 15.80 -5.20
CA SER A 62 -15.75 15.62 -3.89
C SER A 62 -14.92 16.26 -2.78
N THR A 63 -15.61 16.90 -1.83
CA THR A 63 -15.02 17.57 -0.67
C THR A 63 -15.31 16.87 0.65
N SER A 64 -15.92 15.69 0.60
CA SER A 64 -16.30 14.92 1.81
C SER A 64 -15.13 14.15 2.43
N ILE A 65 -14.09 13.86 1.66
CA ILE A 65 -12.86 13.17 2.10
C ILE A 65 -11.66 14.06 1.81
N ASP A 66 -10.79 14.23 2.78
CA ASP A 66 -9.67 15.17 2.71
C ASP A 66 -8.34 14.48 2.48
N ILE A 67 -8.14 13.33 3.11
CA ILE A 67 -6.90 12.53 3.04
C ILE A 67 -7.27 11.09 2.73
N SER A 68 -6.49 10.44 1.89
CA SER A 68 -6.60 9.00 1.66
C SER A 68 -5.24 8.34 1.80
N ARG A 69 -5.16 7.30 2.64
CA ARG A 69 -4.02 6.40 2.62
C ARG A 69 -4.28 5.38 1.52
N ILE A 70 -3.36 5.27 0.60
CA ILE A 70 -3.46 4.42 -0.58
C ILE A 70 -2.19 3.58 -0.75
N SER A 71 -2.31 2.45 -1.44
CA SER A 71 -1.17 1.75 -1.99
C SER A 71 -0.45 2.68 -2.99
N ALA A 72 0.88 2.70 -2.98
CA ALA A 72 1.62 3.60 -3.86
C ALA A 72 1.24 3.42 -5.34
N PHE A 73 0.96 2.19 -5.76
CA PHE A 73 0.52 1.88 -7.13
C PHE A 73 -0.89 2.37 -7.48
N ALA A 74 -1.72 2.73 -6.50
CA ALA A 74 -3.12 3.11 -6.78
C ALA A 74 -3.23 4.32 -7.71
N LEU A 75 -2.25 5.21 -7.71
CA LEU A 75 -2.22 6.37 -8.60
C LEU A 75 -1.82 6.03 -10.05
N THR A 76 -1.34 4.82 -10.32
CA THR A 76 -0.96 4.40 -11.68
C THR A 76 -2.13 4.48 -12.65
N SER A 77 -3.32 4.09 -12.21
CA SER A 77 -4.56 4.17 -13.00
C SER A 77 -5.00 5.60 -13.31
N TYR A 78 -4.42 6.58 -12.64
CA TYR A 78 -4.70 8.02 -12.83
C TYR A 78 -3.55 8.74 -13.53
N GLY A 79 -2.61 7.99 -14.11
CA GLY A 79 -1.52 8.53 -14.93
C GLY A 79 -0.20 8.79 -14.19
N CYS A 80 -0.10 8.44 -12.91
CA CYS A 80 1.12 8.64 -12.12
C CYS A 80 2.15 7.53 -12.40
N ASN A 81 2.95 7.70 -13.45
CA ASN A 81 3.92 6.69 -13.88
C ASN A 81 5.09 6.48 -12.91
N LYS A 82 5.49 7.51 -12.16
CA LYS A 82 6.53 7.35 -11.13
C LYS A 82 6.06 6.42 -10.03
N SER A 83 4.83 6.58 -9.54
CA SER A 83 4.24 5.70 -8.51
C SER A 83 4.20 4.24 -8.94
N LYS A 84 4.03 3.96 -10.23
CA LYS A 84 4.10 2.60 -10.78
C LYS A 84 5.42 1.90 -10.43
N LEU A 85 6.53 2.61 -10.45
CA LEU A 85 7.85 2.04 -10.17
C LEU A 85 8.00 1.51 -8.75
N LEU A 86 7.23 2.04 -7.79
CA LEU A 86 7.27 1.61 -6.39
C LEU A 86 6.60 0.26 -6.16
N SER A 87 5.79 -0.21 -7.10
CA SER A 87 5.09 -1.50 -7.02
C SER A 87 5.70 -2.60 -7.91
N ILE A 88 6.78 -2.29 -8.62
CA ILE A 88 7.48 -3.28 -9.46
C ILE A 88 8.02 -4.40 -8.57
N PRO A 89 7.67 -5.68 -8.86
CA PRO A 89 8.15 -6.81 -8.07
C PRO A 89 9.67 -6.84 -7.94
N PHE A 90 10.15 -7.21 -6.77
CA PHE A 90 11.58 -7.38 -6.47
C PHE A 90 12.46 -6.14 -6.66
N THR A 91 11.88 -4.94 -6.65
CA THR A 91 12.61 -3.67 -6.76
C THR A 91 13.37 -3.35 -5.46
N PHE A 92 12.68 -3.39 -4.34
CA PHE A 92 13.29 -3.17 -3.03
C PHE A 92 13.70 -4.49 -2.40
N ASN A 93 15.00 -4.67 -2.16
CA ASN A 93 15.55 -5.92 -1.62
C ASN A 93 15.16 -6.14 -0.15
N ASN A 94 15.01 -5.03 0.60
CA ASN A 94 14.66 -5.02 2.01
C ASN A 94 14.05 -3.67 2.39
N ARG A 95 13.66 -3.51 3.63
CA ARG A 95 13.09 -2.25 4.14
C ARG A 95 14.07 -1.09 4.08
N ALA A 96 15.33 -1.33 4.39
CA ALA A 96 16.36 -0.28 4.34
C ALA A 96 16.50 0.31 2.93
N HIS A 97 16.42 -0.51 1.90
CA HIS A 97 16.41 -0.06 0.50
C HIS A 97 15.25 0.90 0.22
N PHE A 98 14.04 0.53 0.63
CA PHE A 98 12.87 1.40 0.48
C PHE A 98 13.03 2.73 1.25
N TRP A 99 13.52 2.68 2.48
CA TRP A 99 13.69 3.88 3.29
C TRP A 99 14.80 4.78 2.78
N ASN A 100 15.82 4.23 2.12
CA ASN A 100 16.79 5.04 1.39
C ASN A 100 16.11 5.86 0.29
N PHE A 101 15.15 5.27 -0.43
CA PHE A 101 14.32 6.02 -1.38
C PHE A 101 13.43 7.04 -0.68
N ALA A 102 12.64 6.63 0.30
CA ALA A 102 11.63 7.47 0.95
C ALA A 102 12.24 8.68 1.67
N ASN A 103 13.49 8.57 2.12
CA ASN A 103 14.24 9.65 2.75
C ASN A 103 15.20 10.40 1.79
N SER A 104 15.18 10.08 0.51
CA SER A 104 16.02 10.71 -0.51
C SER A 104 15.37 11.97 -1.09
N ASP A 105 16.17 12.76 -1.81
CA ASP A 105 15.68 13.90 -2.56
C ASP A 105 14.76 13.53 -3.74
N LEU A 106 14.76 12.25 -4.13
CA LEU A 106 13.91 11.74 -5.20
C LEU A 106 12.46 11.53 -4.73
N ALA A 107 12.24 11.22 -3.46
CA ALA A 107 10.89 10.94 -2.93
C ALA A 107 9.92 12.14 -3.08
N PRO A 108 10.31 13.40 -2.82
CA PRO A 108 9.44 14.55 -3.06
C PRO A 108 8.97 14.67 -4.52
N GLU A 109 9.78 14.30 -5.49
CA GLU A 109 9.38 14.32 -6.92
C GLU A 109 8.23 13.34 -7.18
N PHE A 110 8.27 12.16 -6.55
CA PHE A 110 7.22 11.16 -6.66
C PHE A 110 5.94 11.63 -5.95
N LEU A 111 6.06 12.17 -4.74
CA LEU A 111 4.92 12.70 -3.98
C LEU A 111 4.24 13.88 -4.67
N ASN A 112 4.99 14.67 -5.44
CA ASN A 112 4.48 15.82 -6.17
C ASN A 112 3.96 15.49 -7.58
N GLU A 113 4.16 14.26 -8.06
CA GLU A 113 3.72 13.87 -9.42
C GLU A 113 2.25 14.18 -9.70
N PRO A 114 1.28 13.91 -8.78
CA PRO A 114 -0.11 14.27 -9.04
C PRO A 114 -0.30 15.76 -9.33
N GLN A 115 0.39 16.65 -8.63
CA GLN A 115 0.34 18.09 -8.87
C GLN A 115 0.89 18.47 -10.25
N GLU A 116 1.99 17.86 -10.67
CA GLU A 116 2.58 18.07 -11.99
C GLU A 116 1.63 17.66 -13.11
N LEU A 117 0.79 16.64 -12.86
CA LEU A 117 -0.23 16.17 -13.81
C LEU A 117 -1.55 16.95 -13.72
N GLY A 118 -1.64 17.96 -12.85
CA GLY A 118 -2.85 18.74 -12.67
C GLY A 118 -3.94 18.02 -11.89
N LEU A 119 -3.62 16.95 -11.18
CA LEU A 119 -4.55 16.26 -10.29
C LEU A 119 -4.70 17.03 -8.97
N PRO A 120 -5.93 17.12 -8.39
CA PRO A 120 -6.20 17.95 -7.22
C PRO A 120 -5.80 17.29 -5.89
N VAL A 121 -4.69 16.58 -5.86
CA VAL A 121 -4.13 15.94 -4.66
C VAL A 121 -2.60 16.07 -4.65
N ARG A 122 -2.03 16.00 -3.45
CA ARG A 122 -0.58 15.95 -3.23
C ARG A 122 -0.21 14.91 -2.19
N GLY A 123 0.94 14.29 -2.33
CA GLY A 123 1.46 13.33 -1.37
C GLY A 123 1.95 14.01 -0.09
N LEU A 124 1.66 13.42 1.07
CA LEU A 124 2.08 13.90 2.38
C LEU A 124 3.29 13.13 2.91
N PHE A 125 3.22 11.80 2.88
CA PHE A 125 4.28 10.94 3.38
C PHE A 125 4.22 9.57 2.73
N TYR A 126 5.35 8.86 2.78
CA TYR A 126 5.45 7.44 2.46
C TYR A 126 5.42 6.59 3.73
N GLY A 127 4.98 5.36 3.55
CA GLY A 127 5.10 4.30 4.52
C GLY A 127 5.23 2.96 3.81
N GLU A 128 5.31 1.89 4.59
CA GLU A 128 5.24 0.53 4.08
C GLU A 128 4.39 -0.33 5.03
N GLU A 129 3.84 -1.39 4.53
CA GLU A 129 2.94 -2.29 5.25
C GLU A 129 3.48 -3.73 5.31
N GLY A 130 4.76 -3.91 5.07
CA GLY A 130 5.42 -5.18 4.95
C GLY A 130 5.47 -5.70 3.52
N PHE A 131 6.20 -6.80 3.34
CA PHE A 131 6.23 -7.49 2.05
C PHE A 131 4.88 -8.12 1.74
N ARG A 132 4.48 -8.06 0.49
CA ARG A 132 3.27 -8.69 -0.02
C ARG A 132 3.56 -10.14 -0.35
N HIS A 133 2.62 -11.02 -0.01
CA HIS A 133 2.73 -12.46 -0.18
C HIS A 133 1.43 -13.02 -0.73
N PHE A 134 1.50 -14.11 -1.49
CA PHE A 134 0.32 -14.83 -1.93
C PHE A 134 -0.26 -15.69 -0.80
N PHE A 135 -1.58 -15.80 -0.79
CA PHE A 135 -2.31 -16.74 0.05
C PHE A 135 -3.45 -17.38 -0.74
N THR A 136 -3.76 -18.63 -0.44
CA THR A 136 -4.67 -19.43 -1.24
C THR A 136 -5.65 -20.25 -0.38
N VAL A 137 -6.80 -20.56 -0.97
CA VAL A 137 -7.83 -21.42 -0.36
C VAL A 137 -7.31 -22.85 -0.30
N LYS A 138 -6.74 -23.36 -1.40
CA LYS A 138 -6.14 -24.70 -1.46
C LYS A 138 -4.65 -24.65 -1.14
N PRO A 139 -4.07 -25.71 -0.56
CA PRO A 139 -2.64 -25.75 -0.29
C PRO A 139 -1.79 -25.54 -1.53
N VAL A 140 -0.69 -24.81 -1.37
CA VAL A 140 0.34 -24.58 -2.37
C VAL A 140 1.68 -24.96 -1.77
N ALA A 141 2.44 -25.81 -2.44
CA ALA A 141 3.78 -26.21 -2.02
C ALA A 141 4.89 -25.48 -2.82
N ALA A 142 4.62 -25.13 -4.07
CA ALA A 142 5.58 -24.50 -4.98
C ALA A 142 4.88 -23.54 -5.93
N ILE A 143 5.68 -22.67 -6.57
CA ILE A 143 5.17 -21.64 -7.51
C ILE A 143 4.28 -22.24 -8.63
N GLY A 144 4.61 -23.43 -9.13
CA GLY A 144 3.82 -24.08 -10.18
C GLY A 144 2.39 -24.42 -9.80
N ASP A 145 2.10 -24.54 -8.51
CA ASP A 145 0.75 -24.82 -8.02
C ASP A 145 -0.21 -23.64 -8.19
N LEU A 146 0.32 -22.43 -8.39
CA LEU A 146 -0.49 -21.24 -8.66
C LEU A 146 -1.04 -21.20 -10.09
N LYS A 147 -0.48 -22.00 -10.99
CA LYS A 147 -0.87 -22.00 -12.40
C LYS A 147 -2.36 -22.31 -12.57
N GLY A 148 -3.04 -21.47 -13.33
CA GLY A 148 -4.47 -21.61 -13.61
C GLY A 148 -5.40 -21.12 -12.50
N MET A 149 -4.87 -20.74 -11.32
CA MET A 149 -5.69 -20.17 -10.25
C MET A 149 -6.22 -18.79 -10.63
N LYS A 150 -7.41 -18.46 -10.15
CA LYS A 150 -7.94 -17.09 -10.17
C LYS A 150 -7.41 -16.37 -8.95
N LEU A 151 -6.47 -15.45 -9.15
CA LEU A 151 -5.85 -14.69 -8.07
C LEU A 151 -6.32 -13.24 -8.10
N ARG A 152 -6.88 -12.79 -7.00
CA ARG A 152 -7.32 -11.41 -6.85
C ARG A 152 -6.13 -10.48 -6.82
N VAL A 153 -6.24 -9.40 -7.57
CA VAL A 153 -5.35 -8.24 -7.53
C VAL A 153 -6.16 -6.96 -7.36
N SER A 154 -5.49 -5.91 -6.89
CA SER A 154 -6.02 -4.54 -7.00
C SER A 154 -6.03 -4.10 -8.46
N ASN A 155 -6.76 -3.03 -8.75
CA ASN A 155 -6.81 -2.46 -10.12
C ASN A 155 -5.48 -1.79 -10.47
N ASP A 156 -4.50 -2.60 -10.85
CA ASP A 156 -3.16 -2.15 -11.21
C ASP A 156 -2.56 -3.06 -12.31
N PRO A 157 -2.05 -2.48 -13.42
CA PRO A 157 -1.50 -3.25 -14.53
C PRO A 157 -0.25 -4.07 -14.15
N VAL A 158 0.57 -3.60 -13.19
CA VAL A 158 1.75 -4.34 -12.73
C VAL A 158 1.31 -5.60 -11.98
N MET A 159 0.32 -5.49 -11.09
CA MET A 159 -0.23 -6.62 -10.35
C MET A 159 -0.88 -7.64 -11.29
N ASN A 160 -1.65 -7.17 -12.27
CA ASN A 160 -2.22 -8.03 -13.32
C ASN A 160 -1.11 -8.80 -14.06
N GLY A 161 -0.10 -8.11 -14.53
CA GLY A 161 1.01 -8.72 -15.27
C GLY A 161 1.84 -9.70 -14.43
N MET A 162 1.98 -9.45 -13.15
CA MET A 162 2.65 -10.36 -12.22
C MET A 162 1.90 -11.68 -12.12
N VAL A 163 0.59 -11.65 -11.92
CA VAL A 163 -0.25 -12.86 -11.85
C VAL A 163 -0.23 -13.63 -13.17
N GLU A 164 -0.30 -12.93 -14.30
CA GLU A 164 -0.15 -13.55 -15.63
C GLU A 164 1.20 -14.24 -15.80
N GLY A 165 2.28 -13.62 -15.30
CA GLY A 165 3.62 -14.20 -15.31
C GLY A 165 3.75 -15.51 -14.54
N LEU A 166 2.92 -15.70 -13.52
CA LEU A 166 2.82 -16.96 -12.76
C LEU A 166 2.02 -18.05 -13.50
N GLY A 167 1.44 -17.73 -14.65
CA GLY A 167 0.52 -18.63 -15.36
C GLY A 167 -0.87 -18.69 -14.70
N ALA A 168 -1.19 -17.76 -13.84
CA ALA A 168 -2.47 -17.63 -13.16
C ALA A 168 -3.36 -16.58 -13.86
N ASN A 169 -4.59 -16.46 -13.39
CA ASN A 169 -5.60 -15.56 -13.97
C ASN A 169 -5.86 -14.40 -13.01
N PRO A 170 -5.45 -13.17 -13.34
CA PRO A 170 -5.72 -12.01 -12.49
C PRO A 170 -7.21 -11.69 -12.51
N THR A 171 -7.76 -11.46 -11.32
CA THR A 171 -9.17 -11.12 -11.13
C THR A 171 -9.26 -9.87 -10.26
N VAL A 172 -9.72 -8.76 -10.83
CA VAL A 172 -9.87 -7.51 -10.10
C VAL A 172 -11.12 -7.57 -9.22
N VAL A 173 -10.91 -7.47 -7.92
CA VAL A 173 -11.98 -7.44 -6.90
C VAL A 173 -11.63 -6.32 -5.92
N ALA A 174 -12.60 -5.50 -5.56
CA ALA A 174 -12.42 -4.47 -4.54
C ALA A 174 -12.04 -5.11 -3.20
N PHE A 175 -11.16 -4.45 -2.44
CA PHE A 175 -10.62 -5.03 -1.20
C PHE A 175 -11.72 -5.44 -0.21
N GLY A 176 -12.77 -4.62 -0.05
CA GLY A 176 -13.89 -4.93 0.85
C GLY A 176 -14.72 -6.16 0.45
N GLU A 177 -14.59 -6.63 -0.78
CA GLU A 177 -15.31 -7.81 -1.30
C GLU A 177 -14.44 -9.08 -1.30
N LEU A 178 -13.15 -8.97 -0.94
CA LEU A 178 -12.19 -10.07 -1.06
C LEU A 178 -12.54 -11.26 -0.17
N TYR A 179 -12.95 -11.04 1.07
CA TYR A 179 -13.32 -12.14 1.98
C TYR A 179 -14.45 -12.99 1.36
N SER A 180 -15.51 -12.36 0.89
CA SER A 180 -16.62 -13.06 0.24
C SER A 180 -16.21 -13.75 -1.06
N ALA A 181 -15.34 -13.13 -1.84
CA ALA A 181 -14.84 -13.72 -3.09
C ALA A 181 -14.01 -14.98 -2.84
N LEU A 182 -13.21 -15.01 -1.78
CA LEU A 182 -12.48 -16.21 -1.34
C LEU A 182 -13.43 -17.27 -0.80
N GLN A 183 -14.39 -16.87 0.04
CA GLN A 183 -15.35 -17.78 0.65
C GLN A 183 -16.23 -18.49 -0.37
N THR A 184 -16.67 -17.77 -1.40
CA THR A 184 -17.58 -18.28 -2.43
C THR A 184 -16.89 -18.89 -3.64
N GLY A 185 -15.56 -18.85 -3.70
CA GLY A 185 -14.79 -19.41 -4.82
C GLY A 185 -14.76 -18.53 -6.07
N VAL A 186 -15.14 -17.27 -5.99
CA VAL A 186 -14.95 -16.29 -7.09
C VAL A 186 -13.47 -16.13 -7.41
N VAL A 187 -12.62 -16.18 -6.37
CA VAL A 187 -11.17 -16.27 -6.51
C VAL A 187 -10.62 -17.43 -5.68
N ASP A 188 -9.48 -17.96 -6.09
CA ASP A 188 -8.78 -19.07 -5.43
C ASP A 188 -7.72 -18.60 -4.45
N GLY A 189 -7.34 -17.35 -4.54
CA GLY A 189 -6.34 -16.73 -3.69
C GLY A 189 -6.20 -15.24 -3.97
N ALA A 190 -5.26 -14.63 -3.27
CA ALA A 190 -4.95 -13.21 -3.38
C ALA A 190 -3.53 -12.95 -2.87
N GLU A 191 -3.13 -11.70 -2.81
CA GLU A 191 -1.85 -11.30 -2.24
C GLU A 191 -2.05 -10.08 -1.33
N GLN A 192 -1.39 -10.07 -0.20
CA GLN A 192 -1.44 -9.01 0.80
C GLN A 192 -0.21 -9.04 1.69
N PRO A 193 0.09 -7.94 2.38
CA PRO A 193 0.98 -7.97 3.53
C PRO A 193 0.41 -8.83 4.67
N ILE A 194 1.29 -9.37 5.49
CA ILE A 194 0.95 -10.30 6.58
C ILE A 194 -0.04 -9.69 7.57
N ALA A 195 0.18 -8.43 7.97
CA ALA A 195 -0.71 -7.76 8.92
C ALA A 195 -2.14 -7.62 8.39
N ASN A 196 -2.27 -7.24 7.12
CA ASN A 196 -3.59 -7.11 6.46
C ASN A 196 -4.27 -8.47 6.30
N TYR A 197 -3.51 -9.49 5.93
CA TYR A 197 -3.99 -10.87 5.78
C TYR A 197 -4.67 -11.35 7.07
N LYS A 198 -3.99 -11.22 8.20
CA LYS A 198 -4.55 -11.64 9.49
C LYS A 198 -5.70 -10.74 9.94
N SER A 199 -5.51 -9.43 9.91
CA SER A 199 -6.47 -8.46 10.47
C SER A 199 -7.81 -8.45 9.73
N ASN A 200 -7.81 -8.78 8.45
CA ASN A 200 -9.03 -8.90 7.65
C ASN A 200 -9.64 -10.32 7.67
N ALA A 201 -9.17 -11.17 8.57
CA ALA A 201 -9.67 -12.53 8.78
C ALA A 201 -9.53 -13.47 7.54
N PHE A 202 -8.66 -13.13 6.60
CA PHE A 202 -8.46 -13.96 5.39
C PHE A 202 -8.00 -15.39 5.69
N PRO A 203 -7.25 -15.69 6.78
CA PRO A 203 -6.95 -17.09 7.15
C PRO A 203 -8.19 -17.97 7.35
N GLU A 204 -9.34 -17.41 7.71
CA GLU A 204 -10.58 -18.16 7.86
C GLU A 204 -11.07 -18.78 6.54
N VAL A 205 -10.76 -18.16 5.42
CA VAL A 205 -11.24 -18.55 4.07
C VAL A 205 -10.10 -18.92 3.12
N ALA A 206 -8.86 -18.62 3.46
CA ALA A 206 -7.66 -18.92 2.67
C ALA A 206 -6.46 -19.10 3.61
N ASN A 207 -6.32 -20.29 4.18
CA ASN A 207 -5.39 -20.56 5.30
C ASN A 207 -3.99 -21.01 4.85
N ASN A 208 -3.60 -20.74 3.62
CA ASN A 208 -2.28 -21.09 3.10
C ASN A 208 -1.55 -19.82 2.69
N LEU A 209 -0.50 -19.46 3.41
CA LEU A 209 0.30 -18.27 3.19
C LEU A 209 1.67 -18.67 2.63
N ILE A 210 2.01 -18.17 1.45
CA ILE A 210 3.28 -18.43 0.78
C ILE A 210 4.16 -17.19 0.92
N LEU A 211 5.29 -17.30 1.62
CA LEU A 211 6.17 -16.16 1.90
C LEU A 211 7.09 -15.85 0.71
N ASP A 212 6.50 -15.55 -0.44
CA ASP A 212 7.24 -15.24 -1.66
C ASP A 212 7.82 -13.81 -1.67
N GLY A 213 7.22 -12.88 -0.95
CA GLY A 213 7.74 -11.52 -0.80
C GLY A 213 7.95 -10.80 -2.12
N HIS A 214 7.01 -10.93 -3.06
CA HIS A 214 7.17 -10.40 -4.43
C HIS A 214 7.32 -8.89 -4.48
N THR A 215 6.75 -8.16 -3.53
CA THR A 215 6.80 -6.69 -3.52
C THR A 215 6.77 -6.18 -2.09
N LEU A 216 7.60 -5.20 -1.75
CA LEU A 216 7.40 -4.43 -0.53
C LEU A 216 6.17 -3.55 -0.71
N GLY A 217 5.23 -3.62 0.23
CA GLY A 217 3.98 -2.88 0.18
C GLY A 217 4.17 -1.39 0.48
N ALA A 218 4.68 -0.64 -0.49
CA ALA A 218 4.79 0.82 -0.37
C ALA A 218 3.41 1.47 -0.35
N VAL A 219 3.22 2.41 0.56
CA VAL A 219 1.99 3.17 0.72
C VAL A 219 2.29 4.65 0.82
N GLN A 220 1.29 5.47 0.54
CA GLN A 220 1.37 6.92 0.74
C GLN A 220 0.04 7.46 1.24
N ALA A 221 0.07 8.62 1.87
CA ALA A 221 -1.11 9.41 2.14
C ALA A 221 -1.14 10.61 1.20
N VAL A 222 -2.29 10.87 0.61
CA VAL A 222 -2.52 12.05 -0.23
C VAL A 222 -3.56 12.94 0.40
N ILE A 223 -3.39 14.26 0.29
CA ILE A 223 -4.36 15.27 0.72
C ILE A 223 -4.90 16.02 -0.48
N THR A 224 -6.19 16.34 -0.47
CA THR A 224 -6.80 17.13 -1.54
C THR A 224 -6.35 18.58 -1.51
N ASP A 225 -6.32 19.23 -2.68
CA ASP A 225 -6.05 20.67 -2.76
C ASP A 225 -7.10 21.48 -2.02
N ASN A 226 -8.36 21.03 -2.04
CA ASN A 226 -9.45 21.66 -1.28
C ASN A 226 -9.17 21.67 0.22
N ALA A 227 -8.77 20.54 0.79
CA ALA A 227 -8.41 20.45 2.21
C ALA A 227 -7.18 21.28 2.55
N TRP A 228 -6.13 21.18 1.72
CA TRP A 228 -4.90 21.94 1.90
C TRP A 228 -5.15 23.45 1.90
N GLY A 229 -5.99 23.94 0.99
CA GLY A 229 -6.33 25.35 0.86
C GLY A 229 -7.15 25.90 2.03
N LYS A 230 -7.78 25.08 2.85
CA LYS A 230 -8.49 25.49 4.07
C LYS A 230 -7.57 25.71 5.25
N LEU A 231 -6.34 25.22 5.19
CA LEU A 231 -5.37 25.30 6.28
C LEU A 231 -4.62 26.61 6.23
N THR A 232 -4.41 27.22 7.40
CA THR A 232 -3.48 28.35 7.53
C THR A 232 -2.04 27.88 7.31
N ALA A 233 -1.10 28.80 7.10
CA ALA A 233 0.30 28.47 6.97
C ALA A 233 0.84 27.69 8.20
N ASN A 234 0.41 28.07 9.41
CA ASN A 234 0.78 27.35 10.64
C ASN A 234 0.21 25.91 10.65
N GLN A 235 -1.04 25.75 10.24
CA GLN A 235 -1.69 24.44 10.16
C GLN A 235 -1.04 23.56 9.08
N GLN A 236 -0.71 24.12 7.93
CA GLN A 236 0.04 23.42 6.89
C GLN A 236 1.42 22.94 7.40
N ALA A 237 2.14 23.80 8.12
CA ALA A 237 3.40 23.42 8.73
C ALA A 237 3.23 22.29 9.76
N ALA A 238 2.19 22.34 10.58
CA ALA A 238 1.87 21.27 11.53
C ALA A 238 1.57 19.92 10.83
N VAL A 239 0.79 19.96 9.76
CA VAL A 239 0.49 18.76 8.95
C VAL A 239 1.76 18.18 8.33
N MET A 240 2.64 19.01 7.78
CA MET A 240 3.90 18.54 7.18
C MET A 240 4.87 17.99 8.22
N ALA A 241 4.96 18.60 9.38
CA ALA A 241 5.78 18.09 10.49
C ALA A 241 5.23 16.75 11.02
N ALA A 242 3.91 16.62 11.13
CA ALA A 242 3.25 15.36 11.50
C ALA A 242 3.49 14.29 10.45
N ALA A 243 3.47 14.63 9.16
CA ALA A 243 3.76 13.72 8.06
C ALA A 243 5.19 13.15 8.17
N ALA A 244 6.18 13.98 8.42
CA ALA A 244 7.57 13.55 8.59
C ALA A 244 7.74 12.64 9.81
N ASP A 245 7.12 12.98 10.94
CA ASP A 245 7.13 12.15 12.15
C ASP A 245 6.42 10.82 11.93
N THR A 246 5.32 10.82 11.21
CA THR A 246 4.55 9.61 10.88
C THR A 246 5.33 8.68 9.97
N GLN A 247 6.06 9.21 9.01
CA GLN A 247 6.95 8.42 8.14
C GLN A 247 8.00 7.67 8.98
N LYS A 248 8.61 8.34 9.93
CA LYS A 248 9.56 7.73 10.87
C LYS A 248 8.88 6.69 11.77
N PHE A 249 7.70 6.99 12.31
CA PHE A 249 6.92 6.05 13.12
C PHE A 249 6.64 4.76 12.35
N ASN A 250 6.20 4.87 11.10
CA ASN A 250 5.94 3.71 10.25
C ASN A 250 7.21 2.87 10.05
N ALA A 251 8.35 3.51 9.77
CA ALA A 251 9.62 2.82 9.59
C ALA A 251 10.04 2.04 10.85
N ASP A 252 9.85 2.62 12.02
CA ASP A 252 10.20 1.98 13.30
C ASP A 252 9.25 0.84 13.70
N LEU A 253 7.97 0.92 13.28
CA LEU A 253 6.94 -0.04 13.64
C LEU A 253 6.93 -1.30 12.78
N SER A 254 7.11 -1.16 11.48
CA SER A 254 6.60 -2.13 10.50
C SER A 254 7.23 -3.52 10.61
N GLU A 255 8.54 -3.63 10.77
CA GLU A 255 9.20 -4.95 10.85
C GLU A 255 8.80 -5.72 12.11
N THR A 256 8.79 -5.05 13.26
CA THR A 256 8.39 -5.66 14.54
C THR A 256 6.93 -6.10 14.50
N ALA A 257 6.04 -5.26 13.97
CA ALA A 257 4.63 -5.58 13.84
C ALA A 257 4.39 -6.75 12.88
N GLU A 258 5.09 -6.79 11.75
CA GLU A 258 5.00 -7.89 10.79
C GLU A 258 5.45 -9.21 11.41
N ASN A 259 6.61 -9.22 12.09
CA ASN A 259 7.15 -10.42 12.73
C ASN A 259 6.22 -10.96 13.82
N LYS A 260 5.62 -10.07 14.61
CA LYS A 260 4.64 -10.46 15.64
C LYS A 260 3.44 -11.17 15.04
N VAL A 261 2.87 -10.60 13.96
CA VAL A 261 1.70 -11.19 13.30
C VAL A 261 2.06 -12.53 12.65
N LEU A 262 3.23 -12.64 12.04
CA LEU A 262 3.70 -13.91 11.45
C LEU A 262 3.83 -15.01 12.51
N ASP A 263 4.39 -14.71 13.68
CA ASP A 263 4.49 -15.64 14.79
C ASP A 263 3.10 -16.09 15.28
N GLU A 264 2.16 -15.17 15.37
CA GLU A 264 0.77 -15.47 15.73
C GLU A 264 0.10 -16.40 14.71
N LEU A 265 0.32 -16.17 13.40
CA LEU A 265 -0.21 -17.01 12.33
C LEU A 265 0.36 -18.44 12.41
N ARG A 266 1.67 -18.58 12.61
CA ARG A 266 2.30 -19.89 12.78
C ARG A 266 1.75 -20.63 14.00
N SER A 267 1.51 -19.92 15.10
CA SER A 267 0.98 -20.49 16.34
C SER A 267 -0.51 -20.85 16.26
N SER A 268 -1.28 -20.19 15.39
CA SER A 268 -2.71 -20.40 15.23
C SER A 268 -3.10 -21.49 14.22
N GLY A 269 -2.11 -22.19 13.64
CA GLY A 269 -2.34 -23.28 12.70
C GLY A 269 -2.49 -22.83 11.24
N CYS A 270 -2.14 -21.61 10.90
CA CYS A 270 -2.00 -21.19 9.52
C CYS A 270 -0.89 -22.01 8.84
N ASN A 271 -1.14 -22.49 7.64
CA ASN A 271 -0.14 -23.18 6.83
C ASN A 271 0.75 -22.14 6.18
N VAL A 272 1.89 -21.85 6.80
CA VAL A 272 2.89 -20.90 6.31
C VAL A 272 3.96 -21.65 5.54
N VAL A 273 4.11 -21.33 4.26
CA VAL A 273 5.09 -21.94 3.36
C VAL A 273 6.25 -20.97 3.17
N ASP A 274 7.41 -21.33 3.67
CA ASP A 274 8.63 -20.55 3.48
C ASP A 274 9.16 -20.70 2.04
N VAL A 275 9.68 -19.63 1.48
CA VAL A 275 10.29 -19.60 0.16
C VAL A 275 11.75 -19.21 0.33
N ASP A 276 12.66 -20.20 0.31
CA ASP A 276 14.09 -19.99 0.50
C ASP A 276 14.76 -19.48 -0.79
N ASP A 277 14.34 -20.00 -1.94
CA ASP A 277 14.83 -19.59 -3.25
C ASP A 277 13.74 -18.82 -4.02
N LYS A 278 13.96 -17.52 -4.17
CA LYS A 278 13.04 -16.61 -4.88
C LYS A 278 13.31 -16.55 -6.39
N THR A 279 14.34 -17.22 -6.88
CA THR A 279 14.71 -17.17 -8.31
C THR A 279 13.55 -17.51 -9.25
N PRO A 280 12.78 -18.60 -9.03
CA PRO A 280 11.63 -18.90 -9.90
C PRO A 280 10.58 -17.80 -9.91
N TRP A 281 10.37 -17.12 -8.77
CA TRP A 281 9.43 -16.01 -8.64
C TRP A 281 9.91 -14.77 -9.38
N GLN A 282 11.20 -14.47 -9.28
CA GLN A 282 11.85 -13.37 -10.01
C GLN A 282 11.77 -13.59 -11.52
N GLU A 283 12.06 -14.80 -11.97
CA GLU A 283 11.97 -15.17 -13.39
C GLU A 283 10.56 -15.05 -13.93
N ALA A 284 9.56 -15.48 -13.15
CA ALA A 284 8.14 -15.32 -13.51
C ALA A 284 7.72 -13.85 -13.66
N CYS A 285 8.35 -12.95 -12.93
CA CYS A 285 8.10 -11.50 -12.98
C CYS A 285 8.93 -10.76 -14.04
N ALA A 286 9.88 -11.42 -14.72
CA ALA A 286 10.83 -10.74 -15.61
C ALA A 286 10.12 -9.93 -16.72
N LYS A 287 9.06 -10.46 -17.32
CA LYS A 287 8.31 -9.77 -18.37
C LYS A 287 7.60 -8.54 -17.85
N VAL A 288 6.85 -8.63 -16.74
CA VAL A 288 6.11 -7.50 -16.18
C VAL A 288 7.07 -6.40 -15.69
N ILE A 289 8.22 -6.77 -15.15
CA ILE A 289 9.25 -5.82 -14.75
C ILE A 289 9.73 -5.04 -15.98
N LYS A 290 10.14 -5.73 -17.02
CA LYS A 290 10.63 -5.10 -18.27
C LYS A 290 9.57 -4.22 -18.91
N ASP A 291 8.34 -4.72 -19.06
CA ASP A 291 7.25 -4.01 -19.73
C ASP A 291 6.83 -2.73 -19.00
N ASN A 292 7.05 -2.68 -17.68
CA ASN A 292 6.62 -1.55 -16.84
C ASN A 292 7.76 -0.63 -16.37
N THR A 293 9.00 -0.88 -16.79
CA THR A 293 10.16 -0.06 -16.43
C THR A 293 10.89 0.52 -17.62
N SER A 294 10.68 -0.02 -18.82
CA SER A 294 11.43 0.37 -20.05
C SER A 294 11.16 1.81 -20.47
N ASP A 295 9.99 2.35 -20.19
CA ASP A 295 9.63 3.75 -20.44
C ASP A 295 10.29 4.74 -19.45
N GLN A 296 10.81 4.24 -18.35
CA GLN A 296 11.47 5.01 -17.29
C GLN A 296 12.76 4.31 -16.81
N ALA A 297 13.50 3.68 -17.71
CA ALA A 297 14.65 2.83 -17.39
C ALA A 297 15.71 3.54 -16.53
N GLU A 298 16.01 4.81 -16.82
CA GLU A 298 16.98 5.59 -16.05
C GLU A 298 16.49 5.88 -14.62
N LEU A 299 15.23 6.28 -14.47
CA LEU A 299 14.64 6.53 -13.17
C LEU A 299 14.54 5.26 -12.34
N TYR A 300 14.15 4.14 -12.97
CA TYR A 300 14.09 2.84 -12.33
C TYR A 300 15.47 2.39 -11.84
N GLN A 301 16.52 2.62 -12.64
CA GLN A 301 17.90 2.31 -12.23
C GLN A 301 18.32 3.11 -11.00
N LYS A 302 17.92 4.38 -10.89
CA LYS A 302 18.16 5.19 -9.67
C LYS A 302 17.54 4.55 -8.43
N LEU A 303 16.33 3.99 -8.54
CA LEU A 303 15.71 3.26 -7.42
C LEU A 303 16.52 2.01 -7.06
N LEU A 304 16.94 1.23 -8.05
CA LEU A 304 17.74 0.03 -7.82
C LEU A 304 19.08 0.33 -7.14
N ASP A 305 19.69 1.47 -7.48
CA ASP A 305 20.98 1.88 -6.95
C ASP A 305 20.91 2.38 -5.49
N MET A 306 19.72 2.62 -4.96
CA MET A 306 19.50 3.04 -3.57
C MET A 306 19.55 1.90 -2.55
N LYS A 307 19.88 0.69 -2.97
CA LYS A 307 20.02 -0.46 -2.07
C LYS A 307 21.02 -0.20 -0.95
N ALA A 308 20.71 -0.75 0.24
CA ALA A 308 21.55 -0.63 1.43
C ALA A 308 22.78 -1.55 1.36
#